data_235ffe8e76ec78e95ccc430733c99fa4
#
_entry.id   235ffe8e76ec78e95ccc430733c99fa4
#
_cell.length_a   1.000
_cell.length_b   1.000
_cell.length_c   1.000
_cell.angle_alpha   90.00
_cell.angle_beta   90.00
_cell.angle_gamma   90.00
#
_symmetry.space_group_name_H-M   'P 1'
#
loop_
_entity.id
_entity.type
_entity.pdbx_description
1 polymer ?
#
loop_
_entity_poly.entity_id
_entity_poly.type
_entity_poly.pdbx_seq_one_letter_code
_entity_poly.pdbx_strand_id
1 'polypeptide(L)'
;METKQFKQWNEFRTFIDNDQQILPVYWRGQKDPSWALASRFERLILNLNGGWKPTARNVYPYDERYVRNGKPFWESGFYQGMRDRYLDTFKRAASGLRGPNPAPLDPDQWWALGRHHGLITPLLDWTESPYIAAFFALTELHTEML
;
A
#
# COMPACT_ATOMS: atom_id res chain seq x y z
N MET A 1 -15.71 7.45 9.76
CA MET A 1 -14.62 8.09 9.01
C MET A 1 -15.19 9.33 8.36
N GLU A 2 -14.63 10.48 8.63
CA GLU A 2 -15.10 11.75 8.06
C GLU A 2 -14.51 11.90 6.65
N THR A 3 -15.35 12.24 5.67
CA THR A 3 -14.93 12.46 4.30
C THR A 3 -15.05 13.92 3.97
N LYS A 4 -13.97 14.56 3.52
CA LYS A 4 -13.95 15.92 3.02
C LYS A 4 -13.71 15.90 1.52
N GLN A 5 -14.46 16.73 0.78
CA GLN A 5 -14.31 16.90 -0.65
C GLN A 5 -13.89 18.34 -0.95
N PHE A 6 -12.88 18.51 -1.78
CA PHE A 6 -12.39 19.80 -2.22
C PHE A 6 -12.65 19.92 -3.73
N LYS A 7 -13.24 21.02 -4.14
CA LYS A 7 -13.50 21.32 -5.56
C LYS A 7 -12.33 22.02 -6.23
N GLN A 8 -11.50 22.70 -5.44
CA GLN A 8 -10.38 23.48 -5.92
C GLN A 8 -9.13 23.22 -5.08
N TRP A 9 -7.98 23.36 -5.70
CA TRP A 9 -6.68 23.22 -5.03
C TRP A 9 -6.50 24.14 -3.83
N ASN A 10 -7.00 25.37 -3.93
CA ASN A 10 -6.90 26.35 -2.84
C ASN A 10 -7.68 25.94 -1.59
N GLU A 11 -8.82 25.24 -1.74
CA GLU A 11 -9.58 24.72 -0.60
C GLU A 11 -8.78 23.64 0.14
N PHE A 12 -8.16 22.72 -0.60
CA PHE A 12 -7.27 21.70 -0.03
C PHE A 12 -6.09 22.35 0.70
N ARG A 13 -5.42 23.33 0.06
CA ARG A 13 -4.30 24.05 0.66
C ARG A 13 -4.71 24.75 1.95
N THR A 14 -5.81 25.49 1.94
CA THR A 14 -6.32 26.18 3.14
C THR A 14 -6.65 25.18 4.26
N PHE A 15 -7.19 24.02 3.91
CA PHE A 15 -7.44 22.95 4.88
C PHE A 15 -6.15 22.49 5.54
N ILE A 16 -5.11 22.21 4.75
CA ILE A 16 -3.81 21.77 5.26
C ILE A 16 -3.14 22.85 6.12
N ASP A 17 -3.16 24.11 5.66
CA ASP A 17 -2.51 25.24 6.37
C ASP A 17 -3.19 25.54 7.72
N ASN A 18 -4.48 25.20 7.88
CA ASN A 18 -5.25 25.39 9.11
C ASN A 18 -5.24 24.15 10.02
N ASP A 19 -4.76 23.00 9.54
CA ASP A 19 -4.74 21.76 10.30
C ASP A 19 -3.53 21.74 11.26
N GLN A 20 -3.71 22.35 12.43
CA GLN A 20 -2.69 22.39 13.49
C GLN A 20 -2.65 21.05 14.26
N GLN A 21 -2.40 19.95 13.58
CA GLN A 21 -2.27 18.68 14.28
C GLN A 21 -0.94 18.59 15.05
N ILE A 22 -1.05 18.31 16.34
CA ILE A 22 0.10 18.18 17.25
C ILE A 22 0.86 16.86 17.03
N LEU A 23 0.22 15.88 16.39
CA LEU A 23 0.80 14.57 16.11
C LEU A 23 1.17 14.43 14.64
N PRO A 24 2.23 13.66 14.34
CA PRO A 24 2.59 13.38 12.95
C PRO A 24 1.44 12.66 12.26
N VAL A 25 0.97 13.23 11.15
CA VAL A 25 -0.06 12.66 10.29
C VAL A 25 0.60 12.06 9.08
N TYR A 26 0.25 10.81 8.79
CA TYR A 26 0.74 10.13 7.59
C TYR A 26 -0.33 10.17 6.50
N TRP A 27 0.07 10.60 5.33
CA TRP A 27 -0.77 10.80 4.15
C TRP A 27 -0.47 9.75 3.10
N ARG A 28 -1.50 9.35 2.37
CA ARG A 28 -1.35 8.49 1.21
C ARG A 28 -2.19 9.01 0.06
N GLY A 29 -1.56 9.21 -1.10
CA GLY A 29 -2.25 9.50 -2.35
C GLY A 29 -2.82 8.23 -2.99
N GLN A 30 -4.04 8.32 -3.51
CA GLN A 30 -4.71 7.25 -4.23
C GLN A 30 -5.58 7.86 -5.33
N LYS A 31 -5.44 7.35 -6.55
CA LYS A 31 -6.12 7.87 -7.75
C LYS A 31 -7.65 7.84 -7.63
N ASP A 32 -8.17 6.73 -7.12
CA ASP A 32 -9.60 6.49 -7.03
C ASP A 32 -10.01 6.32 -5.56
N PRO A 33 -10.90 7.19 -5.05
CA PRO A 33 -11.37 7.12 -3.66
C PRO A 33 -12.19 5.87 -3.37
N SER A 34 -12.66 5.18 -4.41
CA SER A 34 -13.38 3.92 -4.27
C SER A 34 -12.47 2.72 -4.02
N TRP A 35 -11.17 2.85 -4.24
CA TRP A 35 -10.24 1.75 -4.01
C TRP A 35 -10.04 1.48 -2.53
N ALA A 36 -10.01 0.20 -2.18
CA ALA A 36 -9.64 -0.21 -0.85
C ALA A 36 -8.16 0.06 -0.58
N LEU A 37 -7.84 0.27 0.69
CA LEU A 37 -6.46 0.41 1.15
C LEU A 37 -5.79 -0.99 1.15
N ALA A 38 -5.35 -1.43 -0.02
CA ALA A 38 -4.70 -2.72 -0.22
C ALA A 38 -3.39 -2.55 -0.98
N SER A 39 -2.36 -3.26 -0.56
CA SER A 39 -1.07 -3.30 -1.23
C SER A 39 -1.16 -3.99 -2.61
N ARG A 40 -0.15 -3.81 -3.45
CA ARG A 40 -0.07 -4.53 -4.74
C ARG A 40 0.00 -6.04 -4.53
N PHE A 41 0.66 -6.49 -3.47
CA PHE A 41 0.76 -7.91 -3.13
C PHE A 41 -0.60 -8.48 -2.74
N GLU A 42 -1.37 -7.80 -1.88
CA GLU A 42 -2.72 -8.21 -1.50
C GLU A 42 -3.64 -8.31 -2.72
N ARG A 43 -3.63 -7.28 -3.58
CA ARG A 43 -4.42 -7.31 -4.82
C ARG A 43 -4.04 -8.48 -5.72
N LEU A 44 -2.75 -8.79 -5.85
CA LEU A 44 -2.27 -9.93 -6.64
C LEU A 44 -2.81 -11.25 -6.08
N ILE A 45 -2.65 -11.50 -4.78
CA ILE A 45 -3.10 -12.74 -4.14
C ILE A 45 -4.62 -12.89 -4.22
N LEU A 46 -5.37 -11.83 -4.04
CA LEU A 46 -6.82 -11.85 -4.13
C LEU A 46 -7.29 -12.11 -5.57
N ASN A 47 -6.62 -11.57 -6.58
CA ASN A 47 -6.91 -11.85 -7.98
C ASN A 47 -6.66 -13.32 -8.34
N LEU A 48 -5.62 -13.94 -7.82
CA LEU A 48 -5.32 -15.36 -8.01
C LEU A 48 -6.38 -16.29 -7.37
N ASN A 49 -7.12 -15.80 -6.37
CA ASN A 49 -8.15 -16.57 -5.65
C ASN A 49 -9.58 -16.31 -6.14
N GLY A 50 -9.79 -15.86 -7.36
CA GLY A 50 -11.14 -15.75 -7.92
C GLY A 50 -11.69 -14.34 -8.10
N GLY A 51 -10.81 -13.35 -8.04
CA GLY A 51 -11.13 -11.99 -8.41
C GLY A 51 -11.52 -11.09 -7.25
N TRP A 52 -10.70 -10.10 -7.04
CA TRP A 52 -10.99 -9.00 -6.15
C TRP A 52 -11.62 -7.85 -6.94
N LYS A 53 -12.82 -7.45 -6.56
CA LYS A 53 -13.41 -6.23 -7.07
C LYS A 53 -13.35 -5.17 -5.98
N PRO A 54 -12.52 -4.14 -6.13
CA PRO A 54 -12.52 -3.03 -5.19
C PRO A 54 -13.87 -2.32 -5.28
N THR A 55 -14.55 -2.17 -4.18
CA THR A 55 -15.74 -1.33 -4.09
C THR A 55 -15.53 -0.31 -2.99
N ALA A 56 -16.09 0.89 -3.15
CA ALA A 56 -15.98 2.02 -2.20
C ALA A 56 -16.39 1.68 -0.76
N ARG A 57 -17.09 0.56 -0.56
CA ARG A 57 -17.49 0.06 0.76
C ARG A 57 -16.47 -0.87 1.40
N ASN A 58 -15.41 -1.24 0.67
CA ASN A 58 -14.37 -2.15 1.14
C ASN A 58 -13.30 -1.37 1.89
N VAL A 59 -13.72 -0.66 2.91
CA VAL A 59 -12.78 0.05 3.78
C VAL A 59 -12.06 -1.01 4.62
N TYR A 60 -10.75 -1.16 4.34
CA TYR A 60 -9.84 -1.82 5.26
C TYR A 60 -10.17 -1.45 6.73
N PRO A 61 -10.30 -2.38 7.66
CA PRO A 61 -9.89 -3.79 7.62
C PRO A 61 -11.04 -4.81 7.63
N TYR A 62 -12.29 -4.42 7.39
CA TYR A 62 -13.48 -5.19 7.75
C TYR A 62 -14.41 -5.56 6.59
N ASP A 63 -13.89 -5.78 5.40
CA ASP A 63 -14.73 -6.40 4.37
C ASP A 63 -14.95 -7.88 4.70
N GLU A 64 -16.20 -8.22 5.01
CA GLU A 64 -16.62 -9.59 5.37
C GLU A 64 -16.21 -10.64 4.33
N ARG A 65 -16.05 -10.24 3.06
CA ARG A 65 -15.57 -11.12 1.97
C ARG A 65 -14.13 -11.60 2.17
N TYR A 66 -13.35 -10.91 2.99
CA TYR A 66 -11.96 -11.25 3.33
C TYR A 66 -11.82 -11.81 4.74
N VAL A 67 -12.94 -12.07 5.39
CA VAL A 67 -12.99 -12.75 6.68
C VAL A 67 -13.24 -14.22 6.44
N ARG A 68 -12.28 -15.06 6.72
CA ARG A 68 -12.43 -16.51 6.71
C ARG A 68 -12.31 -17.03 8.14
N ASN A 69 -13.34 -17.74 8.63
CA ASN A 69 -13.39 -18.21 10.01
C ASN A 69 -13.25 -17.10 11.07
N GLY A 70 -13.84 -15.92 10.82
CA GLY A 70 -13.78 -14.78 11.74
C GLY A 70 -12.45 -14.03 11.76
N LYS A 71 -11.50 -14.38 10.86
CA LYS A 71 -10.20 -13.70 10.78
C LYS A 71 -10.02 -13.01 9.42
N PRO A 72 -9.38 -11.84 9.40
CA PRO A 72 -9.01 -11.18 8.16
C PRO A 72 -8.17 -12.08 7.26
N PHE A 73 -8.32 -11.93 5.94
CA PHE A 73 -7.58 -12.73 4.96
C PHE A 73 -6.06 -12.70 5.15
N TRP A 74 -5.50 -11.55 5.51
CA TRP A 74 -4.05 -11.42 5.76
C TRP A 74 -3.54 -12.12 7.03
N GLU A 75 -4.44 -12.55 7.91
CA GLU A 75 -4.12 -13.44 9.03
C GLU A 75 -4.23 -14.92 8.66
N SER A 76 -4.72 -15.24 7.47
CA SER A 76 -4.84 -16.61 7.02
C SER A 76 -3.46 -17.23 6.80
N GLY A 77 -3.30 -18.50 7.15
CA GLY A 77 -2.06 -19.25 6.90
C GLY A 77 -1.70 -19.32 5.41
N PHE A 78 -2.69 -19.22 4.53
CA PHE A 78 -2.46 -19.14 3.09
C PHE A 78 -1.74 -17.84 2.70
N TYR A 79 -2.26 -16.68 3.13
CA TYR A 79 -1.63 -15.38 2.84
C TYR A 79 -0.23 -15.29 3.43
N GLN A 80 -0.07 -15.68 4.70
CA GLN A 80 1.22 -15.66 5.38
C GLN A 80 2.23 -16.58 4.67
N GLY A 81 1.82 -17.79 4.32
CA GLY A 81 2.68 -18.74 3.61
C GLY A 81 3.09 -18.26 2.21
N MET A 82 2.20 -17.59 1.47
CA MET A 82 2.51 -16.98 0.18
C MET A 82 3.50 -15.82 0.34
N ARG A 83 3.27 -14.95 1.31
CA ARG A 83 4.14 -13.83 1.63
C ARG A 83 5.56 -14.29 1.96
N ASP A 84 5.68 -15.26 2.85
CA ASP A 84 6.98 -15.76 3.32
C ASP A 84 7.75 -16.44 2.19
N ARG A 85 7.11 -17.33 1.42
CA ARG A 85 7.73 -17.98 0.25
C ARG A 85 8.19 -16.98 -0.81
N TYR A 86 7.39 -15.96 -1.07
CA TYR A 86 7.71 -14.93 -2.05
C TYR A 86 8.94 -14.12 -1.62
N LEU A 87 8.98 -13.73 -0.34
CA LEU A 87 10.13 -13.06 0.25
C LEU A 87 11.39 -13.93 0.23
N ASP A 88 11.27 -15.20 0.58
CA ASP A 88 12.41 -16.13 0.59
C ASP A 88 12.96 -16.37 -0.83
N THR A 89 12.09 -16.37 -1.84
CA THR A 89 12.52 -16.45 -3.23
C THR A 89 13.36 -15.22 -3.62
N PHE A 90 12.89 -14.04 -3.23
CA PHE A 90 13.65 -12.80 -3.44
C PHE A 90 14.98 -12.79 -2.69
N LYS A 91 15.01 -13.18 -1.42
CA LYS A 91 16.25 -13.27 -0.62
C LYS A 91 17.30 -14.16 -1.28
N ARG A 92 16.88 -15.33 -1.78
CA ARG A 92 17.78 -16.25 -2.51
C ARG A 92 18.33 -15.63 -3.78
N ALA A 93 17.48 -14.98 -4.56
CA ALA A 93 17.91 -14.32 -5.80
C ALA A 93 18.85 -13.13 -5.52
N ALA A 94 18.62 -12.40 -4.44
CA ALA A 94 19.42 -11.23 -4.07
C ALA A 94 20.73 -11.56 -3.32
N SER A 95 20.90 -12.78 -2.81
CA SER A 95 22.02 -13.13 -1.92
C SER A 95 23.40 -12.89 -2.55
N GLY A 96 23.56 -13.19 -3.83
CA GLY A 96 24.82 -12.96 -4.56
C GLY A 96 25.04 -11.52 -5.04
N LEU A 97 24.05 -10.65 -4.93
CA LEU A 97 24.09 -9.28 -5.46
C LEU A 97 24.43 -8.24 -4.38
N ARG A 98 24.46 -8.62 -3.10
CA ARG A 98 24.65 -7.70 -1.97
C ARG A 98 26.11 -7.50 -1.54
N GLY A 99 27.06 -8.04 -2.31
CA GLY A 99 28.48 -7.98 -1.96
C GLY A 99 28.94 -9.11 -1.02
N PRO A 100 30.25 -9.15 -0.68
CA PRO A 100 30.86 -10.29 0.03
C PRO A 100 30.44 -10.39 1.51
N ASN A 101 30.14 -9.27 2.16
CA ASN A 101 29.76 -9.23 3.59
C ASN A 101 28.53 -8.33 3.79
N PRO A 102 27.37 -8.71 3.29
CA PRO A 102 26.19 -7.87 3.40
C PRO A 102 25.70 -7.80 4.85
N ALA A 103 25.34 -6.61 5.32
CA ALA A 103 24.71 -6.46 6.62
C ALA A 103 23.41 -7.30 6.68
N PRO A 104 23.11 -7.95 7.82
CA PRO A 104 21.87 -8.67 8.00
C PRO A 104 20.70 -7.69 7.89
N LEU A 105 19.60 -8.15 7.30
CA LEU A 105 18.35 -7.40 7.18
C LEU A 105 17.24 -8.15 7.89
N ASP A 106 16.39 -7.41 8.58
CA ASP A 106 15.13 -7.94 9.10
C ASP A 106 14.09 -8.10 7.96
N PRO A 107 12.93 -8.74 8.20
CA PRO A 107 11.94 -8.96 7.18
C PRO A 107 11.41 -7.67 6.52
N ASP A 108 11.22 -6.60 7.28
CA ASP A 108 10.70 -5.34 6.76
C ASP A 108 11.72 -4.62 5.88
N GLN A 109 12.98 -4.67 6.27
CA GLN A 109 14.10 -4.17 5.46
C GLN A 109 14.27 -4.96 4.16
N TRP A 110 14.02 -6.28 4.17
CA TRP A 110 14.00 -7.09 2.95
C TRP A 110 12.86 -6.70 2.02
N TRP A 111 11.67 -6.42 2.56
CA TRP A 111 10.55 -5.92 1.78
C TRP A 111 10.84 -4.53 1.19
N ALA A 112 11.43 -3.63 1.97
CA ALA A 112 11.82 -2.31 1.51
C ALA A 112 12.87 -2.38 0.38
N LEU A 113 13.89 -3.22 0.54
CA LEU A 113 14.89 -3.50 -0.49
C LEU A 113 14.23 -4.07 -1.76
N GLY A 114 13.37 -5.07 -1.60
CA GLY A 114 12.65 -5.67 -2.72
C GLY A 114 11.82 -4.64 -3.48
N ARG A 115 11.09 -3.79 -2.77
CA ARG A 115 10.32 -2.72 -3.36
C ARG A 115 11.16 -1.75 -4.19
N HIS A 116 12.33 -1.37 -3.68
CA HIS A 116 13.27 -0.51 -4.40
C HIS A 116 13.71 -1.14 -5.74
N HIS A 117 13.77 -2.45 -5.81
CA HIS A 117 14.08 -3.21 -7.02
C HIS A 117 12.85 -3.71 -7.80
N GLY A 118 11.67 -3.15 -7.55
CA GLY A 118 10.45 -3.44 -8.32
C GLY A 118 9.68 -4.67 -7.88
N LEU A 119 10.04 -5.31 -6.75
CA LEU A 119 9.28 -6.41 -6.19
C LEU A 119 7.87 -5.94 -5.80
N ILE A 120 6.86 -6.75 -6.08
CA ILE A 120 5.50 -6.52 -5.58
C ILE A 120 5.48 -6.83 -4.07
N THR A 121 5.24 -5.82 -3.24
CA THR A 121 5.37 -5.95 -1.79
C THR A 121 4.03 -5.74 -1.05
N PRO A 122 3.90 -6.26 0.19
CA PRO A 122 2.76 -5.96 1.06
C PRO A 122 2.83 -4.55 1.68
N LEU A 123 3.80 -3.74 1.28
CA LEU A 123 3.98 -2.39 1.79
C LEU A 123 3.09 -1.39 1.06
N LEU A 124 2.60 -0.41 1.82
CA LEU A 124 1.92 0.78 1.34
C LEU A 124 2.81 2.00 1.55
N ASP A 125 2.82 2.92 0.58
CA ASP A 125 3.57 4.16 0.69
C ASP A 125 2.78 5.18 1.49
N TRP A 126 3.43 5.70 2.52
CA TRP A 126 2.94 6.78 3.34
C TRP A 126 3.96 7.91 3.37
N THR A 127 3.50 9.13 3.50
CA THR A 127 4.33 10.31 3.61
C THR A 127 3.78 11.26 4.68
N GLU A 128 4.64 12.00 5.33
CA GLU A 128 4.25 13.09 6.24
C GLU A 128 3.80 14.34 5.48
N SER A 129 4.08 14.42 4.18
CA SER A 129 3.68 15.55 3.35
C SER A 129 2.36 15.31 2.63
N PRO A 130 1.29 16.09 2.94
CA PRO A 130 0.03 16.03 2.22
C PRO A 130 0.19 16.38 0.74
N TYR A 131 1.14 17.24 0.39
CA TYR A 131 1.42 17.64 -0.98
C TYR A 131 2.06 16.52 -1.80
N ILE A 132 2.95 15.72 -1.20
CA ILE A 132 3.51 14.52 -1.84
C ILE A 132 2.41 13.49 -2.06
N ALA A 133 1.52 13.28 -1.08
CA ALA A 133 0.39 12.39 -1.24
C ALA A 133 -0.55 12.86 -2.37
N ALA A 134 -0.87 14.15 -2.42
CA ALA A 134 -1.68 14.73 -3.48
C ALA A 134 -1.01 14.58 -4.87
N PHE A 135 0.30 14.78 -4.96
CA PHE A 135 1.06 14.55 -6.19
C PHE A 135 0.87 13.12 -6.71
N PHE A 136 1.04 12.10 -5.87
CA PHE A 136 0.83 10.71 -6.28
C PHE A 136 -0.63 10.42 -6.70
N ALA A 137 -1.60 11.00 -5.99
CA ALA A 137 -3.01 10.84 -6.36
C ALA A 137 -3.33 11.43 -7.75
N LEU A 138 -2.69 12.53 -8.12
CA LEU A 138 -2.96 13.26 -9.36
C LEU A 138 -2.10 12.82 -10.54
N THR A 139 -0.86 12.38 -10.31
CA THR A 139 0.09 12.02 -11.39
C THR A 139 -0.35 10.78 -12.16
N GLU A 140 -0.99 9.82 -11.51
CA GLU A 140 -1.53 8.64 -12.20
C GLU A 140 -2.69 8.98 -13.16
N LEU A 141 -3.32 10.15 -13.04
CA LEU A 141 -4.36 10.61 -13.95
C LEU A 141 -3.81 10.97 -15.35
N HIS A 142 -2.55 11.37 -15.44
CA HIS A 142 -1.94 11.78 -16.71
C HIS A 142 -1.46 10.61 -17.58
N THR A 143 -1.24 9.43 -17.02
CA THR A 143 -0.70 8.28 -17.76
C THR A 143 -1.75 7.60 -18.66
N GLU A 144 -3.04 7.85 -18.44
CA GLU A 144 -4.12 7.28 -19.25
C GLU A 144 -4.59 8.21 -20.39
N MET A 145 -4.01 9.41 -20.52
CA MET A 145 -4.38 10.39 -21.57
C MET A 145 -3.32 10.49 -22.69
N LEU A 146 -2.32 9.63 -22.71
CA LEU A 146 -1.32 9.47 -23.77
C LEU A 146 -1.40 8.06 -24.37
#